data_2fde58d68f016f568fbf2f20f401fc34
#
_entry.id   2fde58d68f016f568fbf2f20f401fc34
#
_cell.length_a   1.000
_cell.length_b   1.000
_cell.length_c   1.000
_cell.angle_alpha   90.00
_cell.angle_beta   90.00
_cell.angle_gamma   90.00
#
_symmetry.space_group_name_H-M   'P 1'
#
loop_
_entity.id
_entity.type
_entity.pdbx_description
1 polymer ?
#
loop_
_entity_poly.entity_id
_entity_poly.type
_entity_poly.pdbx_seq_one_letter_code
_entity_poly.pdbx_strand_id
1 'polypeptide(L)'
;MNIQSSKYFNPSLFQSWKTILFAALIVRLIAVVFSQGYGMHDDHFLIVEASSSWVDGYDYNHWLPWTETNAGHPEGHSFTYVGLNFFYFYFMKLIGFSDPKVLMFFNRFLHALASMLVVYFGMKITEKLADNKSAIRVGWL
;
A
#
# COMPACT_ATOMS: atom_id res chain seq x y z
N MET A 1 8.48 50.08 -10.09
CA MET A 1 7.58 49.07 -10.65
C MET A 1 7.25 48.10 -9.55
N ASN A 2 6.12 48.29 -8.83
CA ASN A 2 5.70 47.44 -7.71
C ASN A 2 5.09 46.20 -8.27
N ILE A 3 5.80 45.09 -8.19
CA ILE A 3 5.25 43.76 -8.47
C ILE A 3 4.34 43.42 -7.27
N GLN A 4 3.03 43.57 -7.43
CA GLN A 4 2.06 43.04 -6.47
C GLN A 4 2.32 41.54 -6.33
N SER A 5 2.85 41.13 -5.18
CA SER A 5 2.98 39.74 -4.81
C SER A 5 1.58 39.12 -4.86
N SER A 6 1.41 38.13 -5.72
CA SER A 6 0.18 37.37 -5.91
C SER A 6 -0.39 36.96 -4.56
N LYS A 7 -1.60 37.42 -4.23
CA LYS A 7 -2.37 37.15 -3.01
C LYS A 7 -2.74 35.65 -2.82
N TYR A 8 -2.36 34.79 -3.77
CA TYR A 8 -2.83 33.39 -3.85
C TYR A 8 -1.81 32.35 -3.36
N PHE A 9 -0.55 32.75 -3.13
CA PHE A 9 0.48 31.83 -2.68
C PHE A 9 0.84 32.11 -1.21
N ASN A 10 0.23 31.32 -0.30
CA ASN A 10 0.62 31.38 1.11
C ASN A 10 1.67 30.29 1.41
N PRO A 11 2.96 30.64 1.50
CA PRO A 11 4.04 29.68 1.71
C PRO A 11 3.92 28.89 3.02
N SER A 12 3.17 29.38 4.00
CA SER A 12 2.96 28.69 5.27
C SER A 12 2.12 27.43 5.13
N LEU A 13 1.28 27.32 4.10
CA LEU A 13 0.50 26.11 3.83
C LEU A 13 1.41 24.92 3.49
N PHE A 14 2.49 25.16 2.73
CA PHE A 14 3.43 24.11 2.33
C PHE A 14 4.38 23.68 3.46
N GLN A 15 4.34 24.37 4.60
CA GLN A 15 5.09 24.06 5.82
C GLN A 15 4.24 23.34 6.87
N SER A 16 3.00 22.98 6.53
CA SER A 16 2.10 22.28 7.43
C SER A 16 2.16 20.77 7.21
N TRP A 17 2.33 20.00 8.27
CA TRP A 17 2.24 18.53 8.25
C TRP A 17 0.90 18.05 7.68
N LYS A 18 -0.19 18.75 8.03
CA LYS A 18 -1.54 18.42 7.53
C LYS A 18 -1.63 18.51 6.01
N THR A 19 -1.03 19.57 5.43
CA THR A 19 -1.02 19.76 3.98
C THR A 19 -0.21 18.67 3.28
N ILE A 20 0.95 18.32 3.83
CA ILE A 20 1.82 17.26 3.30
C ILE A 20 1.07 15.92 3.32
N LEU A 21 0.50 15.54 4.47
CA LEU A 21 -0.22 14.29 4.61
C LEU A 21 -1.46 14.25 3.70
N PHE A 22 -2.16 15.38 3.55
CA PHE A 22 -3.31 15.47 2.64
C PHE A 22 -2.87 15.34 1.17
N ALA A 23 -1.81 16.00 0.76
CA ALA A 23 -1.26 15.86 -0.59
C ALA A 23 -0.77 14.44 -0.86
N ALA A 24 -0.06 13.84 0.10
CA ALA A 24 0.38 12.45 0.02
C ALA A 24 -0.81 11.47 -0.10
N LEU A 25 -1.90 11.71 0.62
CA LEU A 25 -3.11 10.90 0.51
C LEU A 25 -3.76 11.03 -0.87
N ILE A 26 -3.90 12.25 -1.40
CA ILE A 26 -4.48 12.47 -2.74
C ILE A 26 -3.70 11.69 -3.80
N VAL A 27 -2.37 11.80 -3.83
CA VAL A 27 -1.53 11.09 -4.81
C VAL A 27 -1.74 9.58 -4.71
N ARG A 28 -1.84 9.04 -3.50
CA ARG A 28 -2.08 7.61 -3.27
C ARG A 28 -3.47 7.17 -3.71
N LEU A 29 -4.50 7.99 -3.46
CA LEU A 29 -5.85 7.69 -3.93
C LEU A 29 -5.95 7.71 -5.46
N ILE A 30 -5.25 8.63 -6.12
CA ILE A 30 -5.11 8.61 -7.58
C ILE A 30 -4.46 7.29 -8.03
N ALA A 31 -3.37 6.88 -7.39
CA ALA A 31 -2.72 5.62 -7.69
C ALA A 31 -3.65 4.41 -7.47
N VAL A 32 -4.46 4.38 -6.41
CA VAL A 32 -5.45 3.31 -6.16
C VAL A 32 -6.40 3.13 -7.33
N VAL A 33 -6.86 4.24 -7.92
CA VAL A 33 -7.81 4.21 -9.04
C VAL A 33 -7.13 3.81 -10.36
N PHE A 34 -5.95 4.38 -10.64
CA PHE A 34 -5.32 4.27 -11.96
C PHE A 34 -4.24 3.21 -12.06
N SER A 35 -3.67 2.74 -10.93
CA SER A 35 -2.64 1.69 -10.95
C SER A 35 -3.29 0.34 -11.24
N GLN A 36 -3.27 -0.04 -12.52
CA GLN A 36 -3.76 -1.33 -13.00
C GLN A 36 -2.66 -2.04 -13.77
N GLY A 37 -2.55 -3.34 -13.60
CA GLY A 37 -1.62 -4.18 -14.33
C GLY A 37 -0.64 -4.93 -13.44
N TYR A 38 0.16 -5.76 -14.07
CA TYR A 38 1.16 -6.63 -13.46
C TYR A 38 2.53 -5.95 -13.54
N GLY A 39 2.81 -5.08 -12.56
CA GLY A 39 4.10 -4.37 -12.54
C GLY A 39 5.28 -5.23 -12.14
N MET A 40 5.05 -6.18 -11.22
CA MET A 40 6.06 -7.09 -10.68
C MET A 40 5.48 -8.51 -10.69
N HIS A 41 6.04 -9.38 -11.51
CA HIS A 41 5.54 -10.74 -11.71
C HIS A 41 5.56 -11.56 -10.41
N ASP A 42 6.66 -11.53 -9.69
CA ASP A 42 6.87 -12.38 -8.53
C ASP A 42 5.91 -12.03 -7.38
N ASP A 43 5.77 -10.77 -7.03
CA ASP A 43 4.86 -10.34 -5.96
C ASP A 43 3.39 -10.67 -6.26
N HIS A 44 2.99 -10.59 -7.53
CA HIS A 44 1.64 -10.97 -7.92
C HIS A 44 1.40 -12.47 -7.71
N PHE A 45 2.24 -13.31 -8.29
CA PHE A 45 2.04 -14.77 -8.27
C PHE A 45 2.33 -15.39 -6.90
N LEU A 46 3.35 -14.90 -6.20
CA LEU A 46 3.75 -15.45 -4.91
C LEU A 46 2.90 -14.95 -3.75
N ILE A 47 2.20 -13.84 -3.89
CA ILE A 47 1.42 -13.26 -2.79
C ILE A 47 -0.07 -13.26 -3.12
N VAL A 48 -0.47 -12.59 -4.21
CA VAL A 48 -1.87 -12.37 -4.54
C VAL A 48 -2.52 -13.67 -5.01
N GLU A 49 -1.94 -14.34 -6.00
CA GLU A 49 -2.48 -15.59 -6.53
C GLU A 49 -2.44 -16.73 -5.50
N ALA A 50 -1.33 -16.85 -4.75
CA ALA A 50 -1.22 -17.84 -3.68
C ALA A 50 -2.32 -17.64 -2.62
N SER A 51 -2.46 -16.43 -2.08
CA SER A 51 -3.47 -16.14 -1.05
C SER A 51 -4.90 -16.26 -1.55
N SER A 52 -5.18 -15.86 -2.80
CA SER A 52 -6.49 -16.00 -3.42
C SER A 52 -6.84 -17.47 -3.67
N SER A 53 -5.88 -18.28 -4.15
CA SER A 53 -6.08 -19.70 -4.37
C SER A 53 -6.46 -20.46 -3.09
N TRP A 54 -5.83 -20.09 -1.96
CA TRP A 54 -6.15 -20.70 -0.66
C TRP A 54 -7.58 -20.37 -0.21
N VAL A 55 -8.09 -19.17 -0.52
CA VAL A 55 -9.50 -18.81 -0.25
C VAL A 55 -10.45 -19.62 -1.13
N ASP A 56 -10.04 -19.96 -2.34
CA ASP A 56 -10.83 -20.75 -3.29
C ASP A 56 -10.70 -22.28 -3.06
N GLY A 57 -9.90 -22.69 -2.08
CA GLY A 57 -9.77 -24.07 -1.64
C GLY A 57 -8.75 -24.90 -2.39
N TYR A 58 -7.83 -24.25 -3.14
CA TYR A 58 -6.70 -24.93 -3.76
C TYR A 58 -5.39 -24.22 -3.45
N ASP A 59 -4.26 -24.85 -3.69
CA ASP A 59 -2.93 -24.34 -3.39
C ASP A 59 -2.14 -24.19 -4.69
N TYR A 60 -2.18 -23.01 -5.26
CA TYR A 60 -1.56 -22.67 -6.54
C TYR A 60 -0.05 -23.00 -6.60
N ASN A 61 0.65 -22.73 -5.51
CA ASN A 61 2.11 -22.88 -5.43
C ASN A 61 2.55 -24.18 -4.74
N HIS A 62 1.62 -25.03 -4.30
CA HIS A 62 1.91 -26.22 -3.50
C HIS A 62 2.72 -25.93 -2.23
N TRP A 63 2.40 -24.85 -1.54
CA TRP A 63 3.15 -24.40 -0.37
C TRP A 63 2.57 -24.91 0.95
N LEU A 64 1.32 -25.36 0.94
CA LEU A 64 0.68 -25.82 2.15
C LEU A 64 1.13 -27.26 2.47
N PRO A 65 1.45 -27.58 3.74
CA PRO A 65 2.04 -28.86 4.11
C PRO A 65 1.10 -30.09 3.90
N TRP A 66 -0.18 -29.85 3.66
CA TRP A 66 -1.18 -30.89 3.38
C TRP A 66 -1.50 -31.05 1.90
N THR A 67 -0.85 -30.31 1.02
CA THR A 67 -1.01 -30.50 -0.42
C THR A 67 -0.25 -31.76 -0.84
N GLU A 68 -0.94 -32.71 -1.50
CA GLU A 68 -0.43 -34.05 -1.82
C GLU A 68 0.85 -34.04 -2.69
N THR A 69 1.04 -33.01 -3.45
CA THR A 69 2.25 -32.83 -4.27
C THR A 69 3.24 -31.94 -3.53
N ASN A 70 4.06 -32.48 -2.65
CA ASN A 70 5.17 -31.78 -1.97
C ASN A 70 6.25 -31.24 -2.93
N ALA A 71 5.88 -30.81 -4.12
CA ALA A 71 6.80 -30.35 -5.15
C ALA A 71 7.22 -28.89 -4.97
N GLY A 72 6.48 -28.11 -4.21
CA GLY A 72 6.80 -26.71 -3.93
C GLY A 72 7.23 -26.54 -2.48
N HIS A 73 8.50 -26.22 -2.26
CA HIS A 73 8.93 -25.69 -0.98
C HIS A 73 8.82 -24.17 -1.05
N PRO A 74 8.22 -23.48 -0.07
CA PRO A 74 8.18 -22.02 -0.02
C PRO A 74 9.55 -21.44 0.36
N GLU A 75 10.58 -21.85 -0.37
CA GLU A 75 11.96 -21.52 -0.08
C GLU A 75 12.17 -20.02 -0.03
N GLY A 76 12.44 -19.51 1.17
CA GLY A 76 12.78 -18.10 1.38
C GLY A 76 11.61 -17.13 1.39
N HIS A 77 10.35 -17.57 1.27
CA HIS A 77 9.19 -16.69 1.30
C HIS A 77 8.55 -16.61 2.69
N SER A 78 8.21 -15.38 3.10
CA SER A 78 7.50 -15.15 4.36
C SER A 78 6.00 -15.39 4.18
N PHE A 79 5.43 -16.30 4.95
CA PHE A 79 3.98 -16.53 4.99
C PHE A 79 3.19 -15.38 5.61
N THR A 80 3.82 -14.47 6.35
CA THR A 80 3.12 -13.39 7.05
C THR A 80 2.31 -12.52 6.11
N TYR A 81 2.93 -12.07 5.02
CA TYR A 81 2.25 -11.17 4.09
C TYR A 81 1.22 -11.91 3.22
N VAL A 82 1.53 -13.13 2.80
CA VAL A 82 0.57 -14.01 2.10
C VAL A 82 -0.64 -14.30 3.00
N GLY A 83 -0.40 -14.60 4.29
CA GLY A 83 -1.47 -14.82 5.27
C GLY A 83 -2.34 -13.58 5.51
N LEU A 84 -1.77 -12.38 5.55
CA LEU A 84 -2.54 -11.13 5.65
C LEU A 84 -3.45 -10.95 4.43
N ASN A 85 -2.95 -11.21 3.22
CA ASN A 85 -3.76 -11.17 2.01
C ASN A 85 -4.82 -12.28 1.99
N PHE A 86 -4.50 -13.49 2.46
CA PHE A 86 -5.48 -14.57 2.61
C PHE A 86 -6.65 -14.14 3.49
N PHE A 87 -6.39 -13.60 4.69
CA PHE A 87 -7.45 -13.12 5.58
C PHE A 87 -8.24 -11.96 4.96
N TYR A 88 -7.59 -11.09 4.23
CA TYR A 88 -8.25 -10.01 3.51
C TYR A 88 -9.21 -10.58 2.44
N PHE A 89 -8.76 -11.47 1.55
CA PHE A 89 -9.59 -12.06 0.50
C PHE A 89 -10.71 -12.93 1.08
N TYR A 90 -10.41 -13.70 2.14
CA TYR A 90 -11.41 -14.50 2.84
C TYR A 90 -12.54 -13.62 3.41
N PHE A 91 -12.18 -12.53 4.09
CA PHE A 91 -13.14 -11.57 4.63
C PHE A 91 -13.97 -10.91 3.52
N MET A 92 -13.35 -10.47 2.44
CA MET A 92 -14.05 -9.85 1.31
C MET A 92 -15.04 -10.82 0.66
N LYS A 93 -14.64 -12.08 0.49
CA LYS A 93 -15.52 -13.13 -0.03
C LYS A 93 -16.69 -13.42 0.93
N LEU A 94 -16.45 -13.44 2.24
CA LEU A 94 -17.48 -13.65 3.26
C LEU A 94 -18.57 -12.58 3.23
N ILE A 95 -18.23 -11.33 2.94
CA ILE A 95 -19.18 -10.19 2.79
C ILE A 95 -19.77 -10.07 1.37
N GLY A 96 -19.46 -11.02 0.48
CA GLY A 96 -20.08 -11.13 -0.85
C GLY A 96 -19.30 -10.47 -1.99
N PHE A 97 -18.09 -9.97 -1.76
CA PHE A 97 -17.23 -9.45 -2.83
C PHE A 97 -16.35 -10.56 -3.40
N SER A 98 -16.54 -10.89 -4.68
CA SER A 98 -15.76 -11.91 -5.41
C SER A 98 -15.18 -11.41 -6.73
N ASP A 99 -15.55 -10.21 -7.17
CA ASP A 99 -14.96 -9.63 -8.40
C ASP A 99 -13.48 -9.26 -8.18
N PRO A 100 -12.55 -9.82 -8.96
CA PRO A 100 -11.12 -9.58 -8.79
C PRO A 100 -10.73 -8.10 -8.88
N LYS A 101 -11.43 -7.30 -9.71
CA LYS A 101 -11.14 -5.86 -9.84
C LYS A 101 -11.52 -5.11 -8.56
N VAL A 102 -12.65 -5.47 -7.96
CA VAL A 102 -13.11 -4.90 -6.69
C VAL A 102 -12.16 -5.30 -5.56
N LEU A 103 -11.78 -6.58 -5.49
CA LEU A 103 -10.84 -7.06 -4.50
C LEU A 103 -9.50 -6.33 -4.58
N MET A 104 -8.94 -6.20 -5.78
CA MET A 104 -7.67 -5.51 -5.97
C MET A 104 -7.76 -3.99 -5.76
N PHE A 105 -8.90 -3.38 -6.04
CA PHE A 105 -9.13 -1.97 -5.72
C PHE A 105 -9.05 -1.73 -4.20
N PHE A 106 -9.78 -2.50 -3.40
CA PHE A 106 -9.75 -2.37 -1.95
C PHE A 106 -8.42 -2.79 -1.34
N ASN A 107 -7.74 -3.79 -1.89
CA ASN A 107 -6.40 -4.16 -1.47
C ASN A 107 -5.42 -2.98 -1.64
N ARG A 108 -5.40 -2.35 -2.83
CA ARG A 108 -4.60 -1.14 -3.07
C ARG A 108 -4.97 0.00 -2.14
N PHE A 109 -6.27 0.17 -1.86
CA PHE A 109 -6.74 1.20 -0.93
C PHE A 109 -6.19 1.00 0.50
N LEU A 110 -6.22 -0.24 1.01
CA LEU A 110 -5.63 -0.57 2.31
C LEU A 110 -4.12 -0.29 2.35
N HIS A 111 -3.39 -0.66 1.28
CA HIS A 111 -1.96 -0.37 1.16
C HIS A 111 -1.69 1.15 1.08
N ALA A 112 -2.52 1.90 0.38
CA ALA A 112 -2.44 3.35 0.32
C ALA A 112 -2.57 3.96 1.73
N LEU A 113 -3.56 3.51 2.52
CA LEU A 113 -3.72 3.97 3.90
C LEU A 113 -2.53 3.56 4.79
N ALA A 114 -2.07 2.31 4.70
CA ALA A 114 -0.92 1.85 5.46
C ALA A 114 0.35 2.64 5.12
N SER A 115 0.55 2.98 3.84
CA SER A 115 1.69 3.77 3.40
C SER A 115 1.70 5.21 3.94
N MET A 116 0.56 5.75 4.37
CA MET A 116 0.49 7.04 5.07
C MET A 116 1.23 7.02 6.40
N LEU A 117 1.26 5.85 7.08
CA LEU A 117 2.03 5.68 8.31
C LEU A 117 3.53 5.84 8.04
N VAL A 118 4.01 5.37 6.89
CA VAL A 118 5.43 5.52 6.49
C VAL A 118 5.77 7.01 6.35
N VAL A 119 4.92 7.80 5.68
CA VAL A 119 5.14 9.25 5.56
C VAL A 119 5.12 9.91 6.93
N TYR A 120 4.10 9.63 7.73
CA TYR A 120 3.95 10.22 9.07
C TYR A 120 5.13 9.89 9.99
N PHE A 121 5.50 8.62 10.10
CA PHE A 121 6.59 8.21 10.97
C PHE A 121 7.96 8.63 10.41
N GLY A 122 8.15 8.67 9.09
CA GLY A 122 9.35 9.22 8.47
C GLY A 122 9.55 10.69 8.84
N MET A 123 8.48 11.50 8.76
CA MET A 123 8.50 12.89 9.23
C MET A 123 8.80 12.97 10.73
N LYS A 124 8.15 12.13 11.57
CA LYS A 124 8.34 12.11 13.02
C LYS A 124 9.77 11.76 13.42
N ILE A 125 10.35 10.77 12.79
CA ILE A 125 11.75 10.36 13.04
C ILE A 125 12.68 11.50 12.65
N THR A 126 12.48 12.10 11.48
CA THR A 126 13.32 13.21 11.00
C THR A 126 13.21 14.43 11.91
N GLU A 127 12.00 14.76 12.40
CA GLU A 127 11.81 15.86 13.37
C GLU A 127 12.63 15.64 14.64
N LYS A 128 12.67 14.39 15.15
CA LYS A 128 13.41 14.06 16.37
C LYS A 128 14.94 14.00 16.17
N LEU A 129 15.39 13.58 15.00
CA LEU A 129 16.82 13.42 14.72
C LEU A 129 17.49 14.70 14.21
N ALA A 130 16.69 15.60 13.62
CA ALA A 130 17.18 16.86 13.08
C ALA A 130 16.32 18.04 13.54
N ASP A 131 15.32 18.42 12.72
CA ASP A 131 14.43 19.54 13.01
C ASP A 131 13.11 19.43 12.22
N ASN A 132 12.14 20.29 12.55
CA ASN A 132 10.85 20.35 11.86
C ASN A 132 10.98 20.75 10.39
N LYS A 133 11.97 21.59 10.02
CA LYS A 133 12.18 21.99 8.63
C LYS A 133 12.64 20.82 7.77
N SER A 134 13.51 19.99 8.31
CA SER A 134 13.96 18.75 7.66
C SER A 134 12.82 17.72 7.55
N ALA A 135 11.99 17.59 8.58
CA ALA A 135 10.81 16.74 8.55
C ALA A 135 9.83 17.14 7.44
N ILE A 136 9.57 18.44 7.26
CA ILE A 136 8.75 18.97 6.18
C ILE A 136 9.33 18.63 4.81
N ARG A 137 10.64 18.76 4.62
CA ARG A 137 11.31 18.40 3.37
C ARG A 137 11.16 16.90 3.05
N VAL A 138 11.37 16.04 4.05
CA VAL A 138 11.20 14.59 3.90
C VAL A 138 9.75 14.22 3.57
N GLY A 139 8.79 14.92 4.15
CA GLY A 139 7.38 14.68 3.86
C GLY A 139 6.96 15.01 2.41
N TRP A 140 7.72 15.89 1.73
CA TRP A 140 7.49 16.22 0.31
C TRP A 140 8.25 15.33 -0.68
N LEU A 141 9.15 14.46 -0.24
CA LEU A 141 9.87 13.46 -1.05
C LEU A 141 9.06 12.18 -1.18
#